data_f7f99a20389a5ac92baa3b8281ff681f
#
_entry.id   f7f99a20389a5ac92baa3b8281ff681f
#
_cell.length_a   1.000
_cell.length_b   1.000
_cell.length_c   1.000
_cell.angle_alpha   90.00
_cell.angle_beta   90.00
_cell.angle_gamma   90.00
#
_symmetry.space_group_name_H-M   'P 1'
#
loop_
_entity.id
_entity.type
_entity.pdbx_description
1 polymer ?
#
loop_
_entity_poly.entity_id
_entity_poly.type
_entity_poly.pdbx_seq_one_letter_code
_entity_poly.pdbx_strand_id
1 'polypeptide(L)'
;MPENTKEQVLSVRDLDITFKTTAGPVHAIRGVNIDLYKGETVALVGESGSGKSVTMKAAMGILAKNATVNSGSIQFSYHHADGSPETVDLLQKDKKWIRRHINGKRIAMVFQDPMTSLDPTMTIGKQIMEGMLLSLIHISEPTRRS
;
A
#
# COMPACT_ATOMS: atom_id res chain seq x y z
N MET A 1 -16.16 -25.17 -20.74
CA MET A 1 -16.23 -24.59 -19.38
C MET A 1 -15.65 -23.20 -19.48
N PRO A 2 -16.32 -22.14 -19.04
CA PRO A 2 -15.72 -20.82 -19.08
C PRO A 2 -14.49 -20.84 -18.18
N GLU A 3 -13.33 -20.49 -18.70
CA GLU A 3 -12.14 -20.19 -17.91
C GLU A 3 -12.53 -19.09 -16.93
N ASN A 4 -12.56 -19.45 -15.66
CA ASN A 4 -12.75 -18.51 -14.57
C ASN A 4 -11.43 -17.72 -14.45
N THR A 5 -11.21 -16.79 -15.38
CA THR A 5 -10.07 -15.86 -15.37
C THR A 5 -10.27 -14.96 -14.17
N LYS A 6 -9.67 -15.36 -13.03
CA LYS A 6 -9.68 -14.56 -11.81
C LYS A 6 -9.10 -13.18 -12.13
N GLU A 7 -9.85 -12.13 -11.77
CA GLU A 7 -9.43 -10.74 -11.93
C GLU A 7 -8.18 -10.47 -11.07
N GLN A 8 -7.06 -10.09 -11.72
CA GLN A 8 -5.83 -9.75 -11.04
C GLN A 8 -5.95 -8.34 -10.41
N VAL A 9 -5.75 -8.26 -9.11
CA VAL A 9 -5.86 -7.01 -8.33
C VAL A 9 -4.50 -6.37 -8.13
N LEU A 10 -3.48 -7.18 -7.84
CA LEU A 10 -2.11 -6.70 -7.64
C LEU A 10 -1.12 -7.59 -8.37
N SER A 11 -0.18 -6.98 -9.06
CA SER A 11 0.94 -7.67 -9.71
C SER A 11 2.24 -6.94 -9.39
N VAL A 12 3.13 -7.60 -8.69
CA VAL A 12 4.49 -7.13 -8.42
C VAL A 12 5.43 -7.88 -9.36
N ARG A 13 6.32 -7.17 -10.05
CA ARG A 13 7.28 -7.77 -10.99
C ARG A 13 8.68 -7.19 -10.75
N ASP A 14 9.64 -8.11 -10.63
CA ASP A 14 11.07 -7.84 -10.54
C ASP A 14 11.45 -6.71 -9.57
N LEU A 15 10.70 -6.63 -8.45
CA LEU A 15 10.86 -5.58 -7.46
C LEU A 15 12.22 -5.72 -6.78
N ASP A 16 13.02 -4.66 -6.87
CA ASP A 16 14.36 -4.57 -6.29
C ASP A 16 14.49 -3.32 -5.43
N ILE A 17 14.89 -3.49 -4.16
CA ILE A 17 14.97 -2.39 -3.19
C ILE A 17 16.24 -2.49 -2.36
N THR A 18 16.97 -1.37 -2.27
CA THR A 18 18.17 -1.19 -1.46
C THR A 18 17.95 -0.12 -0.40
N PHE A 19 18.44 -0.35 0.80
CA PHE A 19 18.51 0.64 1.87
C PHE A 19 19.93 1.19 2.02
N LYS A 20 20.04 2.51 2.11
CA LYS A 20 21.31 3.16 2.51
C LYS A 20 21.41 3.14 4.03
N THR A 21 22.45 2.51 4.56
CA THR A 21 22.77 2.48 5.99
C THR A 21 24.15 3.04 6.26
N THR A 22 24.46 3.36 7.51
CA THR A 22 25.79 3.83 7.94
C THR A 22 26.89 2.78 7.69
N ALA A 23 26.53 1.49 7.70
CA ALA A 23 27.42 0.38 7.41
C ALA A 23 27.54 0.05 5.90
N GLY A 24 26.86 0.82 5.04
CA GLY A 24 26.81 0.60 3.59
C GLY A 24 25.42 0.24 3.08
N PRO A 25 25.27 0.00 1.78
CA PRO A 25 24.00 -0.36 1.18
C PRO A 25 23.59 -1.80 1.55
N VAL A 26 22.32 -1.97 1.94
CA VAL A 26 21.70 -3.27 2.22
C VAL A 26 20.65 -3.56 1.17
N HIS A 27 20.86 -4.59 0.38
CA HIS A 27 19.94 -5.06 -0.66
C HIS A 27 18.83 -5.91 -0.02
N ALA A 28 17.70 -5.29 0.25
CA ALA A 28 16.62 -5.89 1.03
C ALA A 28 15.63 -6.73 0.18
N ILE A 29 15.41 -6.33 -1.06
CA ILE A 29 14.51 -7.01 -2.00
C ILE A 29 15.26 -7.23 -3.31
N ARG A 30 15.18 -8.47 -3.84
CA ARG A 30 15.91 -8.90 -5.03
C ARG A 30 14.98 -9.63 -5.98
N GLY A 31 14.39 -8.91 -6.94
CA GLY A 31 13.59 -9.49 -8.01
C GLY A 31 12.32 -10.21 -7.51
N VAL A 32 11.59 -9.63 -6.56
CA VAL A 32 10.36 -10.24 -6.02
C VAL A 32 9.21 -10.15 -7.01
N ASN A 33 8.51 -11.27 -7.19
CA ASN A 33 7.31 -11.39 -8.02
C ASN A 33 6.15 -11.91 -7.16
N ILE A 34 5.00 -11.21 -7.19
CA ILE A 34 3.79 -11.56 -6.44
C ILE A 34 2.57 -11.25 -7.29
N ASP A 35 1.62 -12.17 -7.32
CA ASP A 35 0.29 -11.97 -7.90
C ASP A 35 -0.78 -12.13 -6.83
N LEU A 36 -1.76 -11.23 -6.84
CA LEU A 36 -2.95 -11.31 -6.02
C LEU A 36 -4.18 -11.16 -6.89
N TYR A 37 -5.11 -12.10 -6.75
CA TYR A 37 -6.36 -12.12 -7.48
C TYR A 37 -7.54 -11.79 -6.56
N LYS A 38 -8.62 -11.31 -7.15
CA LYS A 38 -9.85 -10.97 -6.44
C LYS A 38 -10.41 -12.16 -5.66
N GLY A 39 -10.74 -11.92 -4.38
CA GLY A 39 -11.27 -12.96 -3.49
C GLY A 39 -10.21 -13.96 -2.99
N GLU A 40 -8.91 -13.69 -3.23
CA GLU A 40 -7.81 -14.54 -2.80
C GLU A 40 -7.14 -13.99 -1.54
N THR A 41 -6.61 -14.91 -0.72
CA THR A 41 -5.72 -14.60 0.39
C THR A 41 -4.34 -15.19 0.10
N VAL A 42 -3.30 -14.36 0.07
CA VAL A 42 -1.92 -14.77 -0.13
C VAL A 42 -1.12 -14.58 1.16
N ALA A 43 -0.41 -15.62 1.61
CA ALA A 43 0.47 -15.57 2.75
C ALA A 43 1.94 -15.46 2.30
N LEU A 44 2.64 -14.41 2.74
CA LEU A 44 4.08 -14.26 2.59
C LEU A 44 4.77 -14.81 3.84
N VAL A 45 5.42 -15.95 3.70
CA VAL A 45 6.12 -16.63 4.82
C VAL A 45 7.63 -16.46 4.65
N GLY A 46 8.34 -16.31 5.75
CA GLY A 46 9.80 -16.17 5.77
C GLY A 46 10.29 -15.64 7.10
N GLU A 47 11.59 -15.71 7.32
CA GLU A 47 12.25 -15.24 8.53
C GLU A 47 12.13 -13.72 8.73
N SER A 48 12.43 -13.24 9.95
CA SER A 48 12.52 -11.82 10.23
C SER A 48 13.59 -11.18 9.34
N GLY A 49 13.29 -10.01 8.78
CA GLY A 49 14.22 -9.33 7.87
C GLY A 49 14.21 -9.81 6.40
N SER A 50 13.41 -10.84 6.05
CA SER A 50 13.34 -11.39 4.69
C SER A 50 12.62 -10.48 3.67
N GLY A 51 12.33 -9.23 4.00
CA GLY A 51 11.76 -8.27 3.04
C GLY A 51 10.23 -8.23 2.93
N LYS A 52 9.48 -9.11 3.60
CA LYS A 52 8.01 -9.17 3.52
C LYS A 52 7.33 -7.81 3.72
N SER A 53 7.62 -7.18 4.85
CA SER A 53 7.05 -5.86 5.19
C SER A 53 7.53 -4.74 4.27
N VAL A 54 8.75 -4.85 3.75
CA VAL A 54 9.33 -3.86 2.81
C VAL A 54 8.57 -3.89 1.49
N THR A 55 8.27 -5.08 0.97
CA THR A 55 7.48 -5.27 -0.25
C THR A 55 6.09 -4.64 -0.12
N MET A 56 5.39 -4.91 0.99
CA MET A 56 4.06 -4.32 1.24
C MET A 56 4.12 -2.80 1.43
N LYS A 57 5.14 -2.29 2.14
CA LYS A 57 5.36 -0.84 2.29
C LYS A 57 5.67 -0.15 0.96
N ALA A 58 6.33 -0.83 0.03
CA ALA A 58 6.56 -0.32 -1.32
C ALA A 58 5.22 -0.10 -2.06
N ALA A 59 4.32 -1.09 -2.03
CA ALA A 59 3.00 -0.98 -2.63
C ALA A 59 2.15 0.17 -2.02
N MET A 60 2.33 0.46 -0.73
CA MET A 60 1.64 1.56 -0.05
C MET A 60 2.33 2.93 -0.22
N GLY A 61 3.48 3.00 -0.89
CA GLY A 61 4.25 4.25 -1.02
C GLY A 61 4.80 4.80 0.31
N ILE A 62 4.94 3.95 1.34
CA ILE A 62 5.40 4.32 2.69
C ILE A 62 6.79 3.76 3.02
N LEU A 63 7.62 3.55 2.01
CA LEU A 63 9.03 3.19 2.21
C LEU A 63 9.76 4.27 3.02
N ALA A 64 10.71 3.83 3.83
CA ALA A 64 11.58 4.72 4.58
C ALA A 64 12.40 5.63 3.63
N LYS A 65 12.81 6.79 4.11
CA LYS A 65 13.53 7.79 3.29
C LYS A 65 14.86 7.30 2.73
N ASN A 66 15.49 6.35 3.43
CA ASN A 66 16.78 5.76 3.03
C ASN A 66 16.61 4.54 2.10
N ALA A 67 15.37 4.18 1.74
CA ALA A 67 15.08 3.14 0.75
C ALA A 67 15.08 3.71 -0.67
N THR A 68 15.66 2.96 -1.58
CA THR A 68 15.66 3.23 -3.02
C THR A 68 15.08 2.02 -3.75
N VAL A 69 14.07 2.25 -4.58
CA VAL A 69 13.58 1.25 -5.54
C VAL A 69 14.53 1.31 -6.74
N ASN A 70 15.24 0.22 -6.99
CA ASN A 70 16.21 0.13 -8.08
C ASN A 70 15.52 -0.24 -9.39
N SER A 71 14.57 -1.17 -9.34
CA SER A 71 13.81 -1.66 -10.50
C SER A 71 12.49 -2.30 -10.07
N GLY A 72 11.69 -2.68 -11.07
CA GLY A 72 10.44 -3.39 -10.92
C GLY A 72 9.21 -2.53 -11.15
N SER A 73 8.04 -3.16 -11.05
CA SER A 73 6.74 -2.51 -11.13
C SER A 73 5.76 -3.09 -10.11
N ILE A 74 4.80 -2.26 -9.69
CA ILE A 74 3.68 -2.68 -8.83
C ILE A 74 2.40 -2.21 -9.49
N GLN A 75 1.80 -3.09 -10.29
CA GLN A 75 0.53 -2.83 -10.97
C GLN A 75 -0.62 -3.10 -10.01
N PHE A 76 -1.49 -2.11 -9.83
CA PHE A 76 -2.70 -2.23 -9.02
C PHE A 76 -3.93 -1.93 -9.87
N SER A 77 -4.84 -2.90 -9.94
CA SER A 77 -6.08 -2.81 -10.72
C SER A 77 -7.27 -2.61 -9.80
N TYR A 78 -8.14 -1.68 -10.16
CA TYR A 78 -9.36 -1.38 -9.40
C TYR A 78 -10.45 -0.84 -10.33
N HIS A 79 -11.68 -0.77 -9.81
CA HIS A 79 -12.80 -0.17 -10.52
C HIS A 79 -13.18 1.18 -9.90
N HIS A 80 -13.55 2.12 -10.74
CA HIS A 80 -14.16 3.38 -10.33
C HIS A 80 -15.61 3.18 -9.88
N ALA A 81 -16.24 4.23 -9.34
CA ALA A 81 -17.64 4.20 -8.92
C ALA A 81 -18.61 3.95 -10.09
N ASP A 82 -18.22 4.31 -11.31
CA ASP A 82 -18.97 4.05 -12.55
C ASP A 82 -18.74 2.63 -13.11
N GLY A 83 -17.93 1.82 -12.42
CA GLY A 83 -17.60 0.45 -12.83
C GLY A 83 -16.46 0.34 -13.84
N SER A 84 -15.90 1.45 -14.33
CA SER A 84 -14.76 1.42 -15.26
C SER A 84 -13.50 0.89 -14.59
N PRO A 85 -12.75 -0.04 -15.23
CA PRO A 85 -11.51 -0.56 -14.68
C PRO A 85 -10.35 0.43 -14.91
N GLU A 86 -9.48 0.53 -13.94
CA GLU A 86 -8.20 1.26 -14.05
C GLU A 86 -7.08 0.40 -13.48
N THR A 87 -5.91 0.41 -14.15
CA THR A 87 -4.68 -0.20 -13.67
C THR A 87 -3.60 0.87 -13.61
N VAL A 88 -2.94 0.97 -12.46
CA VAL A 88 -1.89 1.96 -12.22
C VAL A 88 -0.62 1.28 -11.72
N ASP A 89 0.54 1.76 -12.16
CA ASP A 89 1.80 1.39 -11.54
C ASP A 89 2.06 2.31 -10.32
N LEU A 90 2.00 1.72 -9.13
CA LEU A 90 2.16 2.46 -7.87
C LEU A 90 3.57 3.04 -7.70
N LEU A 91 4.60 2.45 -8.34
CA LEU A 91 5.97 2.98 -8.29
C LEU A 91 6.13 4.25 -9.13
N GLN A 92 5.27 4.46 -10.14
CA GLN A 92 5.27 5.64 -11.01
C GLN A 92 4.43 6.81 -10.46
N LYS A 93 3.66 6.57 -9.38
CA LYS A 93 2.84 7.61 -8.76
C LYS A 93 3.58 8.28 -7.62
N ASP A 94 3.35 9.58 -7.46
CA ASP A 94 3.91 10.29 -6.32
C ASP A 94 3.24 9.88 -4.99
N LYS A 95 3.94 10.07 -3.87
CA LYS A 95 3.45 9.69 -2.54
C LYS A 95 2.16 10.42 -2.15
N LYS A 96 1.93 11.65 -2.65
CA LYS A 96 0.70 12.41 -2.35
C LYS A 96 -0.48 11.80 -3.09
N TRP A 97 -0.28 11.39 -4.34
CA TRP A 97 -1.30 10.72 -5.13
C TRP A 97 -1.71 9.38 -4.49
N ILE A 98 -0.73 8.53 -4.14
CA ILE A 98 -0.99 7.24 -3.48
C ILE A 98 -1.79 7.45 -2.18
N ARG A 99 -1.38 8.40 -1.34
CA ARG A 99 -2.06 8.71 -0.09
C ARG A 99 -3.51 9.15 -0.29
N ARG A 100 -3.81 9.91 -1.35
CA ARG A 100 -5.17 10.43 -1.61
C ARG A 100 -6.09 9.41 -2.26
N HIS A 101 -5.57 8.54 -3.12
CA HIS A 101 -6.37 7.70 -4.01
C HIS A 101 -6.34 6.22 -3.63
N ILE A 102 -5.28 5.76 -2.97
CA ILE A 102 -5.05 4.35 -2.68
C ILE A 102 -5.17 4.07 -1.18
N ASN A 103 -4.31 4.72 -0.36
CA ASN A 103 -4.20 4.41 1.06
C ASN A 103 -5.50 4.70 1.83
N GLY A 104 -5.99 3.71 2.56
CA GLY A 104 -7.22 3.78 3.34
C GLY A 104 -8.52 3.71 2.53
N LYS A 105 -8.46 3.89 1.21
CA LYS A 105 -9.63 3.82 0.33
C LYS A 105 -9.72 2.50 -0.45
N ARG A 106 -8.59 2.01 -0.93
CA ARG A 106 -8.48 0.80 -1.76
C ARG A 106 -7.56 -0.24 -1.16
N ILE A 107 -6.47 0.21 -0.54
CA ILE A 107 -5.53 -0.65 0.18
C ILE A 107 -5.41 -0.14 1.60
N ALA A 108 -5.56 -1.02 2.58
CA ALA A 108 -5.32 -0.75 3.99
C ALA A 108 -4.21 -1.66 4.52
N MET A 109 -3.51 -1.22 5.56
CA MET A 109 -2.46 -1.98 6.21
C MET A 109 -2.70 -2.02 7.71
N VAL A 110 -2.57 -3.21 8.30
CA VAL A 110 -2.50 -3.39 9.75
C VAL A 110 -1.02 -3.55 10.12
N PHE A 111 -0.52 -2.67 10.98
CA PHE A 111 0.87 -2.71 11.43
C PHE A 111 1.06 -3.75 12.53
N GLN A 112 2.26 -4.31 12.62
CA GLN A 112 2.60 -5.41 13.52
C GLN A 112 2.62 -4.99 15.00
N ASP A 113 2.92 -3.72 15.30
CA ASP A 113 3.01 -3.21 16.67
C ASP A 113 1.84 -2.28 17.01
N PRO A 114 0.79 -2.81 17.70
CA PRO A 114 -0.34 -1.98 18.12
C PRO A 114 -0.01 -1.02 19.26
N MET A 115 1.02 -1.31 20.07
CA MET A 115 1.34 -0.53 21.26
C MET A 115 1.90 0.86 20.93
N THR A 116 2.67 0.98 19.84
CA THR A 116 3.20 2.26 19.35
C THR A 116 2.21 3.00 18.45
N SER A 117 1.08 2.40 18.11
CA SER A 117 0.06 2.99 17.24
C SER A 117 -0.90 3.91 17.99
N LEU A 118 -0.98 3.79 19.31
CA LEU A 118 -1.84 4.60 20.14
C LEU A 118 -1.02 5.73 20.79
N ASP A 119 -1.57 6.95 20.76
CA ASP A 119 -1.01 8.09 21.48
C ASP A 119 -1.40 7.99 22.97
N PRO A 120 -0.44 7.83 23.91
CA PRO A 120 -0.73 7.69 25.33
C PRO A 120 -1.30 8.96 25.95
N THR A 121 -1.21 10.12 25.28
CA THR A 121 -1.73 11.41 25.76
C THR A 121 -3.17 11.66 25.35
N MET A 122 -3.73 10.84 24.47
CA MET A 122 -5.10 10.96 23.97
C MET A 122 -5.99 9.81 24.44
N THR A 123 -7.26 10.10 24.70
CA THR A 123 -8.23 9.04 25.01
C THR A 123 -8.48 8.15 23.78
N ILE A 124 -8.68 6.85 24.02
CA ILE A 124 -8.95 5.87 22.96
C ILE A 124 -10.15 6.28 22.10
N GLY A 125 -11.21 6.81 22.71
CA GLY A 125 -12.38 7.30 21.98
C GLY A 125 -12.05 8.41 20.97
N LYS A 126 -11.20 9.37 21.34
CA LYS A 126 -10.74 10.41 20.40
C LYS A 126 -9.95 9.83 19.24
N GLN A 127 -9.05 8.88 19.51
CA GLN A 127 -8.22 8.24 18.48
C GLN A 127 -9.07 7.42 17.50
N ILE A 128 -10.10 6.71 17.98
CA ILE A 128 -11.04 5.98 17.10
C ILE A 128 -11.84 6.96 16.25
N MET A 129 -12.34 8.07 16.85
CA MET A 129 -13.13 9.08 16.13
C MET A 129 -12.29 9.84 15.09
N GLU A 130 -10.99 10.00 15.29
CA GLU A 130 -10.11 10.71 14.35
C GLU A 130 -10.15 10.07 12.96
N GLY A 131 -10.05 8.73 12.87
CA GLY A 131 -10.16 8.01 11.60
C GLY A 131 -11.51 8.23 10.91
N MET A 132 -12.60 8.27 11.66
CA MET A 132 -13.95 8.54 11.15
C MET A 132 -14.08 9.99 10.69
N LEU A 133 -13.58 10.96 11.46
CA LEU A 133 -13.61 12.39 11.11
C LEU A 133 -12.80 12.67 9.84
N LEU A 134 -11.61 12.08 9.71
CA LEU A 134 -10.78 12.22 8.50
C LEU A 134 -11.47 11.63 7.26
N SER A 135 -12.23 10.53 7.41
CA SER A 135 -13.01 9.97 6.30
C SER A 135 -14.22 10.83 5.95
N LEU A 136 -14.89 11.43 6.94
CA LEU A 136 -16.06 12.30 6.75
C LEU A 136 -15.69 13.67 6.15
N ILE A 137 -14.52 14.23 6.46
CA ILE A 137 -14.03 15.49 5.85
C ILE A 137 -13.92 15.34 4.32
N HIS A 138 -13.64 14.14 3.81
CA HIS A 138 -13.63 13.88 2.36
C HIS A 138 -15.03 13.74 1.74
N ILE A 139 -16.08 13.54 2.55
CA ILE A 139 -17.48 13.44 2.10
C ILE A 139 -18.15 14.82 2.06
N SER A 140 -17.62 15.79 2.82
CA SER A 140 -18.25 17.09 3.02
C SER A 140 -17.59 18.26 2.29
N GLU A 141 -16.83 18.03 1.20
CA GLU A 141 -16.52 19.14 0.28
C GLU A 141 -17.81 19.51 -0.47
N PRO A 142 -18.44 20.67 -0.17
CA PRO A 142 -19.58 21.12 -0.94
C PRO A 142 -19.08 21.43 -2.34
N THR A 143 -19.69 20.79 -3.33
CA THR A 143 -19.56 21.17 -4.74
C THR A 143 -19.84 22.67 -4.84
N ARG A 144 -18.82 23.49 -4.98
CA ARG A 144 -19.00 24.90 -5.36
C ARG A 144 -19.65 24.89 -6.74
N ARG A 145 -20.95 25.09 -6.78
CA ARG A 145 -21.63 25.51 -8.00
C ARG A 145 -21.11 26.91 -8.34
N SER A 146 -20.39 27.01 -9.40
CA SER A 146 -20.15 28.26 -10.12
C SER A 146 -21.42 28.66 -10.89
#